data_1a11786b744cb276d91d52614d1ccf8f
#
_entry.id   1a11786b744cb276d91d52614d1ccf8f
#
_cell.length_a   1.000
_cell.length_b   1.000
_cell.length_c   1.000
_cell.angle_alpha   90.00
_cell.angle_beta   90.00
_cell.angle_gamma   90.00
#
_symmetry.space_group_name_H-M   'P 1'
#
loop_
_entity.id
_entity.type
_entity.pdbx_description
1 polymer ?
#
loop_
_entity_poly.entity_id
_entity_poly.type
_entity_poly.pdbx_seq_one_letter_code
_entity_poly.pdbx_strand_id
1 'polypeptide(L)'
;MAIDYGYEKGAKGALFGNFYEADTAFMLQDPNSEGGFPVFGRLGEEGTGYTANASASNAVARVQKVTVTATSAAGAKKVSVTVGGKKVEINTTASDAAADVVGDLVSAINADTTGAGAIVTASGSASPLVLTFKTAGAAANDIPVVVDSEDSGVTVALATEGNTEGKDAVTAGFFKGIAIRNSFGDIKHAGRETSVCVKGKIWVPVSGSVQAGQTAY
;
A
#
# COMPACT_ATOMS: atom_id res chain seq x y z
N MET A 1 -33.58 6.87 40.48
CA MET A 1 -33.05 5.52 40.33
C MET A 1 -32.57 5.39 38.91
N ALA A 2 -31.25 5.38 38.68
CA ALA A 2 -30.71 5.19 37.34
C ALA A 2 -30.84 3.70 37.02
N ILE A 3 -31.59 3.37 35.99
CA ILE A 3 -31.68 2.00 35.50
C ILE A 3 -30.35 1.70 34.84
N ASP A 4 -29.57 0.83 35.47
CA ASP A 4 -28.33 0.31 34.90
C ASP A 4 -28.71 -0.76 33.87
N TYR A 5 -28.66 -0.40 32.58
CA TYR A 5 -29.00 -1.31 31.49
C TYR A 5 -27.92 -2.36 31.20
N GLY A 6 -27.09 -2.71 32.18
CA GLY A 6 -26.13 -3.81 32.04
C GLY A 6 -24.99 -3.57 31.08
N TYR A 7 -24.79 -2.33 30.59
CA TYR A 7 -23.64 -1.99 29.84
C TYR A 7 -22.48 -1.67 30.80
N GLU A 8 -21.41 -2.41 30.71
CA GLU A 8 -20.19 -2.08 31.45
C GLU A 8 -19.81 -0.62 31.15
N LYS A 9 -19.78 0.22 32.21
CA LYS A 9 -19.32 1.60 32.07
C LYS A 9 -17.95 1.63 31.42
N GLY A 10 -17.85 2.33 30.29
CA GLY A 10 -16.60 2.47 29.56
C GLY A 10 -16.31 1.40 28.52
N ALA A 11 -17.26 0.48 28.22
CA ALA A 11 -17.07 -0.43 27.09
C ALA A 11 -17.06 0.33 25.76
N LYS A 12 -16.04 0.12 24.94
CA LYS A 12 -15.90 0.76 23.60
C LYS A 12 -17.15 0.54 22.78
N GLY A 13 -17.71 1.58 22.19
CA GLY A 13 -18.89 1.52 21.34
C GLY A 13 -20.21 1.30 22.08
N ALA A 14 -20.23 1.27 23.44
CA ALA A 14 -21.45 1.25 24.20
C ALA A 14 -22.17 2.60 24.13
N LEU A 15 -23.49 2.58 23.87
CA LEU A 15 -24.32 3.77 23.87
C LEU A 15 -24.56 4.25 25.31
N PHE A 16 -24.63 5.56 25.48
CA PHE A 16 -24.88 6.20 26.76
C PHE A 16 -26.08 7.15 26.65
N GLY A 17 -27.12 6.86 27.43
CA GLY A 17 -28.34 7.66 27.45
C GLY A 17 -29.44 7.15 26.51
N ASN A 18 -30.59 7.84 26.50
CA ASN A 18 -31.83 7.37 25.87
C ASN A 18 -32.05 7.94 24.47
N PHE A 19 -31.16 8.78 23.97
CA PHE A 19 -31.28 9.45 22.68
C PHE A 19 -30.07 9.16 21.81
N TYR A 20 -30.27 8.37 20.77
CA TYR A 20 -29.28 8.19 19.71
C TYR A 20 -29.97 8.03 18.36
N GLU A 21 -29.28 8.45 17.31
CA GLU A 21 -29.62 8.14 15.92
C GLU A 21 -28.53 7.19 15.41
N ALA A 22 -28.93 6.06 14.87
CA ALA A 22 -28.03 5.09 14.27
C ALA A 22 -28.31 4.95 12.77
N ASP A 23 -27.27 4.73 12.02
CA ASP A 23 -27.29 4.40 10.61
C ASP A 23 -26.50 3.10 10.37
N THR A 24 -26.55 2.58 9.16
CA THR A 24 -25.81 1.37 8.79
C THR A 24 -24.67 1.75 7.83
N ALA A 25 -23.53 1.13 8.02
CA ALA A 25 -22.37 1.27 7.15
C ALA A 25 -21.78 -0.10 6.82
N PHE A 26 -21.50 -0.37 5.55
CA PHE A 26 -20.75 -1.54 5.13
C PHE A 26 -19.25 -1.25 5.30
N MET A 27 -18.59 -2.01 6.17
CA MET A 27 -17.17 -1.83 6.44
C MET A 27 -16.34 -2.58 5.42
N LEU A 28 -15.44 -1.85 4.75
CA LEU A 28 -14.38 -2.44 3.95
C LEU A 28 -13.44 -3.26 4.86
N GLN A 29 -12.61 -4.12 4.26
CA GLN A 29 -11.66 -4.93 5.02
C GLN A 29 -10.68 -4.03 5.78
N ASP A 30 -10.95 -3.84 7.07
CA ASP A 30 -10.11 -3.07 7.97
C ASP A 30 -9.87 -3.88 9.25
N PRO A 31 -8.62 -4.28 9.53
CA PRO A 31 -8.31 -5.11 10.69
C PRO A 31 -8.57 -4.43 12.04
N ASN A 32 -8.76 -3.10 12.06
CA ASN A 32 -8.96 -2.30 13.27
C ASN A 32 -10.43 -1.98 13.56
N SER A 33 -11.37 -2.59 12.85
CA SER A 33 -12.80 -2.30 12.97
C SER A 33 -13.44 -2.97 14.18
N GLU A 34 -13.18 -2.47 15.38
CA GLU A 34 -13.85 -2.86 16.64
C GLU A 34 -14.85 -1.78 17.07
N GLY A 35 -15.76 -2.10 18.01
CA GLY A 35 -16.73 -1.13 18.52
C GLY A 35 -16.08 0.12 19.12
N GLY A 36 -16.69 1.29 18.93
CA GLY A 36 -16.20 2.58 19.42
C GLY A 36 -15.17 3.29 18.54
N PHE A 37 -14.84 2.74 17.38
CA PHE A 37 -13.96 3.41 16.43
C PHE A 37 -14.74 4.38 15.52
N PRO A 38 -14.10 5.43 14.99
CA PRO A 38 -14.69 6.33 14.02
C PRO A 38 -14.89 5.64 12.66
N VAL A 39 -15.99 5.96 11.97
CA VAL A 39 -16.33 5.41 10.66
C VAL A 39 -16.28 6.52 9.62
N PHE A 40 -15.53 6.29 8.56
CA PHE A 40 -15.36 7.22 7.44
C PHE A 40 -15.80 6.59 6.13
N GLY A 41 -16.63 7.31 5.38
CA GLY A 41 -16.98 6.92 4.02
C GLY A 41 -15.86 7.29 3.06
N ARG A 42 -15.38 6.35 2.26
CA ARG A 42 -14.39 6.58 1.21
C ARG A 42 -14.47 5.54 0.10
N LEU A 43 -13.84 5.85 -1.02
CA LEU A 43 -13.57 4.90 -2.08
C LEU A 43 -12.33 4.08 -1.70
N GLY A 44 -12.45 2.77 -1.59
CA GLY A 44 -11.37 1.83 -1.33
C GLY A 44 -11.06 0.94 -2.52
N GLU A 45 -10.10 0.03 -2.37
CA GLU A 45 -9.74 -0.97 -3.41
C GLU A 45 -10.92 -1.87 -3.80
N GLU A 46 -11.84 -2.12 -2.89
CA GLU A 46 -13.05 -2.93 -3.10
C GLU A 46 -14.28 -2.09 -3.52
N GLY A 47 -14.11 -0.81 -3.84
CA GLY A 47 -15.17 0.09 -4.21
C GLY A 47 -15.54 1.09 -3.12
N THR A 48 -16.77 1.62 -3.20
CA THR A 48 -17.28 2.59 -2.22
C THR A 48 -17.75 1.89 -0.96
N GLY A 49 -17.22 2.28 0.19
CA GLY A 49 -17.60 1.73 1.48
C GLY A 49 -17.14 2.60 2.64
N TYR A 50 -17.04 2.00 3.81
CA TYR A 50 -16.64 2.69 5.04
C TYR A 50 -15.42 2.01 5.68
N THR A 51 -14.64 2.78 6.41
CA THR A 51 -13.39 2.33 7.03
C THR A 51 -13.18 3.03 8.36
N ALA A 52 -12.45 2.38 9.26
CA ALA A 52 -12.02 2.97 10.53
C ALA A 52 -10.84 3.94 10.39
N ASN A 53 -10.18 3.98 9.23
CA ASN A 53 -9.01 4.81 9.01
C ASN A 53 -9.35 6.06 8.19
N ALA A 54 -9.24 7.24 8.82
CA ALA A 54 -9.45 8.53 8.16
C ALA A 54 -8.22 9.00 7.37
N SER A 55 -7.05 8.38 7.57
CA SER A 55 -5.81 8.89 7.01
C SER A 55 -5.80 8.79 5.48
N ALA A 56 -5.53 9.91 4.83
CA ALA A 56 -5.12 9.90 3.45
C ALA A 56 -3.75 9.23 3.34
N SER A 57 -3.52 8.47 2.30
CA SER A 57 -2.19 7.98 1.94
C SER A 57 -1.84 8.42 0.54
N ASN A 58 -0.57 8.75 0.32
CA ASN A 58 -0.08 9.01 -1.03
C ASN A 58 -0.01 7.70 -1.82
N ALA A 59 -0.15 7.82 -3.14
CA ALA A 59 0.13 6.70 -4.01
C ALA A 59 1.57 6.20 -3.82
N VAL A 60 1.76 4.91 -3.85
CA VAL A 60 3.07 4.25 -3.74
C VAL A 60 3.53 3.81 -5.11
N ALA A 61 4.75 4.13 -5.46
CA ALA A 61 5.36 3.67 -6.70
C ALA A 61 5.73 2.18 -6.59
N ARG A 62 5.49 1.42 -7.65
CA ARG A 62 6.02 0.06 -7.76
C ARG A 62 7.55 0.10 -7.83
N VAL A 63 8.20 -0.82 -7.10
CA VAL A 63 9.65 -1.06 -7.21
C VAL A 63 9.86 -2.52 -7.57
N GLN A 64 10.56 -2.77 -8.68
CA GLN A 64 10.98 -4.09 -9.12
C GLN A 64 12.50 -4.17 -9.06
N LYS A 65 13.01 -5.21 -8.42
CA LYS A 65 14.44 -5.50 -8.37
C LYS A 65 14.81 -6.56 -9.39
N VAL A 66 16.00 -6.42 -9.96
CA VAL A 66 16.60 -7.38 -10.89
C VAL A 66 17.94 -7.82 -10.32
N THR A 67 18.07 -9.08 -10.02
CA THR A 67 19.34 -9.68 -9.59
C THR A 67 20.23 -9.86 -10.81
N VAL A 68 21.46 -9.38 -10.72
CA VAL A 68 22.50 -9.53 -11.74
C VAL A 68 23.66 -10.30 -11.12
N THR A 69 24.09 -11.34 -11.77
CA THR A 69 25.26 -12.14 -11.40
C THR A 69 26.16 -12.23 -12.62
N ALA A 70 27.44 -11.91 -12.47
CA ALA A 70 28.42 -12.03 -13.53
C ALA A 70 29.59 -12.91 -13.07
N THR A 71 30.10 -13.69 -13.98
CA THR A 71 31.27 -14.56 -13.78
C THR A 71 32.40 -14.12 -14.72
N SER A 72 33.59 -14.61 -14.51
CA SER A 72 34.74 -14.33 -15.39
C SER A 72 34.60 -14.84 -16.83
N ALA A 73 33.52 -15.54 -17.15
CA ALA A 73 33.19 -15.98 -18.50
C ALA A 73 32.33 -14.97 -19.30
N ALA A 74 32.02 -13.82 -18.70
CA ALA A 74 31.34 -12.74 -19.38
C ALA A 74 32.11 -12.32 -20.64
N GLY A 75 31.42 -12.05 -21.72
CA GLY A 75 32.01 -11.69 -23.00
C GLY A 75 31.01 -10.99 -23.92
N ALA A 76 31.48 -10.15 -24.80
CA ALA A 76 30.79 -9.21 -25.70
C ALA A 76 29.44 -9.71 -26.28
N LYS A 77 28.44 -9.82 -25.47
CA LYS A 77 27.07 -10.24 -25.80
C LYS A 77 26.04 -9.31 -25.19
N LYS A 78 24.78 -9.54 -25.51
CA LYS A 78 23.71 -8.64 -25.14
C LYS A 78 23.04 -9.06 -23.82
N VAL A 79 22.79 -8.06 -22.97
CA VAL A 79 21.94 -8.15 -21.79
C VAL A 79 20.84 -7.12 -21.94
N SER A 80 19.59 -7.49 -21.65
CA SER A 80 18.46 -6.60 -21.87
C SER A 80 17.45 -6.60 -20.73
N VAL A 81 16.79 -5.43 -20.59
CA VAL A 81 15.64 -5.23 -19.72
C VAL A 81 14.51 -4.63 -20.55
N THR A 82 13.36 -5.26 -20.52
CA THR A 82 12.14 -4.81 -21.19
C THR A 82 11.10 -4.40 -20.16
N VAL A 83 10.61 -3.17 -20.22
CA VAL A 83 9.58 -2.64 -19.32
C VAL A 83 8.42 -2.15 -20.17
N GLY A 84 7.22 -2.72 -19.96
CA GLY A 84 6.04 -2.35 -20.72
C GLY A 84 6.22 -2.52 -22.25
N GLY A 85 6.95 -3.54 -22.67
CA GLY A 85 7.28 -3.79 -24.09
C GLY A 85 8.37 -2.89 -24.67
N LYS A 86 9.00 -2.00 -23.87
CA LYS A 86 10.13 -1.15 -24.27
C LYS A 86 11.43 -1.79 -23.85
N LYS A 87 12.22 -2.27 -24.82
CA LYS A 87 13.49 -2.98 -24.60
C LYS A 87 14.64 -1.99 -24.54
N VAL A 88 15.46 -2.12 -23.51
CA VAL A 88 16.80 -1.50 -23.41
C VAL A 88 17.82 -2.62 -23.41
N GLU A 89 18.90 -2.45 -24.15
CA GLU A 89 19.91 -3.47 -24.39
C GLU A 89 21.30 -2.86 -24.25
N ILE A 90 22.17 -3.55 -23.56
CA ILE A 90 23.59 -3.22 -23.41
C ILE A 90 24.44 -4.36 -23.99
N ASN A 91 25.71 -4.04 -24.33
CA ASN A 91 26.69 -5.06 -24.66
C ASN A 91 27.64 -5.19 -23.45
N THR A 92 27.85 -6.41 -23.01
CA THR A 92 28.86 -6.72 -22.00
C THR A 92 30.26 -6.80 -22.62
N THR A 93 31.28 -6.62 -21.81
CA THR A 93 32.66 -6.82 -22.17
C THR A 93 33.25 -8.01 -21.42
N ALA A 94 34.41 -8.50 -21.88
CA ALA A 94 35.07 -9.60 -21.21
C ALA A 94 35.44 -9.21 -19.77
N SER A 95 35.07 -10.08 -18.82
CA SER A 95 35.34 -9.90 -17.39
C SER A 95 34.55 -8.79 -16.69
N ASP A 96 33.43 -8.33 -17.27
CA ASP A 96 32.54 -7.43 -16.56
C ASP A 96 32.07 -8.04 -15.23
N ALA A 97 32.18 -7.29 -14.16
CA ALA A 97 31.57 -7.64 -12.89
C ALA A 97 30.06 -7.31 -12.89
N ALA A 98 29.31 -7.89 -11.99
CA ALA A 98 27.87 -7.59 -11.85
C ALA A 98 27.60 -6.08 -11.63
N ALA A 99 28.50 -5.37 -10.98
CA ALA A 99 28.42 -3.94 -10.77
C ALA A 99 28.52 -3.14 -12.08
N ASP A 100 29.40 -3.57 -12.99
CA ASP A 100 29.60 -2.91 -14.30
C ASP A 100 28.33 -3.09 -15.14
N VAL A 101 27.80 -4.32 -15.22
CA VAL A 101 26.55 -4.63 -15.93
C VAL A 101 25.36 -3.82 -15.35
N VAL A 102 25.26 -3.70 -14.02
CA VAL A 102 24.22 -2.87 -13.37
C VAL A 102 24.41 -1.40 -13.72
N GLY A 103 25.65 -0.88 -13.67
CA GLY A 103 25.96 0.51 -14.01
C GLY A 103 25.59 0.87 -15.45
N ASP A 104 25.90 -0.01 -16.40
CA ASP A 104 25.56 0.16 -17.81
C ASP A 104 24.05 0.08 -18.05
N LEU A 105 23.35 -0.86 -17.43
CA LEU A 105 21.88 -0.93 -17.48
C LEU A 105 21.22 0.32 -16.89
N VAL A 106 21.70 0.83 -15.74
CA VAL A 106 21.22 2.06 -15.12
C VAL A 106 21.38 3.23 -16.07
N SER A 107 22.56 3.36 -16.68
CA SER A 107 22.89 4.44 -17.61
C SER A 107 22.01 4.36 -18.87
N ALA A 108 21.89 3.17 -19.47
CA ALA A 108 21.13 2.96 -20.68
C ALA A 108 19.61 3.19 -20.46
N ILE A 109 19.05 2.67 -19.37
CA ILE A 109 17.63 2.85 -19.07
C ILE A 109 17.31 4.32 -18.81
N ASN A 110 18.12 5.02 -18.00
CA ASN A 110 17.86 6.41 -17.67
C ASN A 110 18.09 7.37 -18.86
N ALA A 111 18.94 7.00 -19.82
CA ALA A 111 19.14 7.74 -21.06
C ALA A 111 18.00 7.56 -22.06
N ASP A 112 17.25 6.46 -21.98
CA ASP A 112 16.12 6.16 -22.87
C ASP A 112 14.85 6.88 -22.45
N THR A 113 14.77 8.18 -22.66
CA THR A 113 13.69 9.05 -22.20
C THR A 113 12.34 8.79 -22.89
N THR A 114 12.30 8.05 -23.98
CA THR A 114 11.07 7.74 -24.75
C THR A 114 10.65 6.28 -24.67
N GLY A 115 11.54 5.40 -24.23
CA GLY A 115 11.30 3.98 -24.06
C GLY A 115 11.12 3.57 -22.61
N ALA A 116 11.94 2.63 -22.12
CA ALA A 116 11.84 2.11 -20.75
C ALA A 116 12.07 3.18 -19.69
N GLY A 117 13.01 4.09 -19.92
CA GLY A 117 13.28 5.20 -19.00
C GLY A 117 12.17 6.25 -18.92
N ALA A 118 11.17 6.25 -19.85
CA ALA A 118 9.95 7.02 -19.67
C ALA A 118 9.04 6.40 -18.59
N ILE A 119 9.11 5.09 -18.40
CA ILE A 119 8.24 4.32 -17.51
C ILE A 119 8.87 4.15 -16.12
N VAL A 120 10.18 3.88 -16.07
CA VAL A 120 10.91 3.65 -14.82
C VAL A 120 12.12 4.56 -14.69
N THR A 121 12.60 4.73 -13.46
CA THR A 121 13.93 5.22 -13.15
C THR A 121 14.76 4.05 -12.64
N ALA A 122 15.91 3.82 -13.23
CA ALA A 122 16.84 2.78 -12.80
C ALA A 122 17.86 3.34 -11.80
N SER A 123 18.20 2.54 -10.79
CA SER A 123 19.24 2.87 -9.81
C SER A 123 19.95 1.60 -9.33
N GLY A 124 21.11 1.78 -8.74
CA GLY A 124 21.98 0.71 -8.24
C GLY A 124 23.43 0.95 -8.67
N SER A 125 24.37 0.57 -7.83
CA SER A 125 25.81 0.56 -8.12
C SER A 125 26.40 -0.86 -8.09
N ALA A 126 25.55 -1.83 -7.74
CA ALA A 126 25.82 -3.26 -7.74
C ALA A 126 24.47 -4.00 -7.79
N SER A 127 24.50 -5.35 -7.89
CA SER A 127 23.28 -6.15 -7.80
C SER A 127 22.60 -5.97 -6.43
N PRO A 128 21.27 -5.75 -6.38
CA PRO A 128 20.34 -5.75 -7.52
C PRO A 128 20.24 -4.39 -8.23
N LEU A 129 19.95 -4.41 -9.52
CA LEU A 129 19.39 -3.27 -10.23
C LEU A 129 17.98 -2.98 -9.70
N VAL A 130 17.67 -1.74 -9.39
CA VAL A 130 16.38 -1.31 -8.86
C VAL A 130 15.65 -0.47 -9.90
N LEU A 131 14.44 -0.90 -10.26
CA LEU A 131 13.57 -0.19 -11.19
C LEU A 131 12.40 0.41 -10.40
N THR A 132 12.36 1.73 -10.29
CA THR A 132 11.26 2.46 -9.64
C THR A 132 10.32 3.01 -10.71
N PHE A 133 9.07 2.63 -10.68
CA PHE A 133 8.08 3.12 -11.65
C PHE A 133 7.77 4.60 -11.38
N LYS A 134 7.78 5.41 -12.44
CA LYS A 134 7.56 6.87 -12.34
C LYS A 134 6.11 7.22 -12.01
N THR A 135 5.17 6.41 -12.51
CA THR A 135 3.76 6.56 -12.15
C THR A 135 3.48 5.69 -10.93
N ALA A 136 3.14 6.33 -9.81
CA ALA A 136 2.68 5.63 -8.63
C ALA A 136 1.22 5.17 -8.82
N GLY A 137 0.86 4.07 -8.16
CA GLY A 137 -0.49 3.52 -8.21
C GLY A 137 -0.51 2.03 -8.54
N ALA A 138 -1.66 1.40 -8.33
CA ALA A 138 -1.86 -0.04 -8.55
C ALA A 138 -1.68 -0.43 -10.03
N ALA A 139 -2.03 0.45 -10.97
CA ALA A 139 -1.86 0.20 -12.40
C ALA A 139 -0.41 -0.07 -12.83
N ALA A 140 0.58 0.37 -12.05
CA ALA A 140 1.98 0.04 -12.30
C ALA A 140 2.30 -1.45 -12.15
N ASN A 141 1.48 -2.20 -11.40
CA ASN A 141 1.67 -3.65 -11.18
C ASN A 141 1.41 -4.48 -12.43
N ASP A 142 0.57 -3.99 -13.32
CA ASP A 142 0.22 -4.66 -14.58
C ASP A 142 1.25 -4.46 -15.68
N ILE A 143 2.24 -3.57 -15.48
CA ILE A 143 3.29 -3.33 -16.47
C ILE A 143 4.32 -4.45 -16.37
N PRO A 144 4.49 -5.28 -17.44
CA PRO A 144 5.42 -6.39 -17.41
C PRO A 144 6.86 -5.90 -17.42
N VAL A 145 7.71 -6.59 -16.65
CA VAL A 145 9.16 -6.47 -16.70
C VAL A 145 9.72 -7.81 -17.11
N VAL A 146 10.53 -7.81 -18.16
CA VAL A 146 11.19 -9.01 -18.68
C VAL A 146 12.69 -8.73 -18.75
N VAL A 147 13.50 -9.67 -18.37
CA VAL A 147 14.97 -9.60 -18.41
C VAL A 147 15.51 -10.78 -19.20
N ASP A 148 16.56 -10.54 -19.94
CA ASP A 148 17.20 -11.57 -20.78
C ASP A 148 18.69 -11.33 -20.90
N SER A 149 19.46 -12.40 -21.00
CA SER A 149 20.89 -12.36 -21.23
C SER A 149 21.30 -13.42 -22.26
N GLU A 150 21.93 -12.96 -23.33
CA GLU A 150 22.60 -13.82 -24.31
C GLU A 150 24.01 -14.21 -23.85
N ASP A 151 24.53 -13.56 -22.82
CA ASP A 151 25.86 -13.81 -22.27
C ASP A 151 25.80 -14.94 -21.25
N SER A 152 26.48 -16.05 -21.54
CA SER A 152 26.54 -17.19 -20.63
C SER A 152 27.26 -16.90 -19.30
N GLY A 153 28.09 -15.85 -19.26
CA GLY A 153 28.76 -15.39 -18.05
C GLY A 153 27.95 -14.41 -17.22
N VAL A 154 26.80 -13.94 -17.74
CA VAL A 154 25.93 -12.99 -17.04
C VAL A 154 24.53 -13.58 -16.90
N THR A 155 24.05 -13.65 -15.68
CA THR A 155 22.66 -14.07 -15.38
C THR A 155 21.89 -12.89 -14.85
N VAL A 156 20.73 -12.62 -15.44
CA VAL A 156 19.76 -11.62 -14.98
C VAL A 156 18.44 -12.30 -14.63
N ALA A 157 17.88 -11.98 -13.48
CA ALA A 157 16.60 -12.54 -13.05
C ALA A 157 15.78 -11.51 -12.26
N LEU A 158 14.46 -11.56 -12.38
CA LEU A 158 13.60 -10.77 -11.51
C LEU A 158 13.75 -11.26 -10.07
N ALA A 159 14.02 -10.37 -9.15
CA ALA A 159 14.07 -10.72 -7.75
C ALA A 159 12.67 -11.10 -7.22
N THR A 160 12.61 -12.14 -6.41
CA THR A 160 11.37 -12.58 -5.75
C THR A 160 11.09 -11.81 -4.46
N GLU A 161 12.11 -11.17 -3.89
CA GLU A 161 12.02 -10.46 -2.62
C GLU A 161 12.48 -9.00 -2.72
N GLY A 162 12.05 -8.21 -1.77
CA GLY A 162 12.42 -6.80 -1.66
C GLY A 162 11.80 -5.90 -2.74
N ASN A 163 10.78 -6.39 -3.46
CA ASN A 163 9.96 -5.60 -4.36
C ASN A 163 8.89 -4.83 -3.56
N THR A 164 8.37 -3.76 -4.14
CA THR A 164 7.24 -3.00 -3.60
C THR A 164 6.15 -2.94 -4.66
N GLU A 165 4.94 -3.31 -4.31
CA GLU A 165 3.79 -3.14 -5.18
C GLU A 165 3.35 -1.67 -5.20
N GLY A 166 2.92 -1.22 -6.38
CA GLY A 166 2.28 0.07 -6.54
C GLY A 166 0.91 0.08 -5.85
N LYS A 167 0.60 1.18 -5.16
CA LYS A 167 -0.70 1.37 -4.49
C LYS A 167 -1.25 2.74 -4.82
N ASP A 168 -2.55 2.80 -5.03
CA ASP A 168 -3.22 4.07 -5.29
C ASP A 168 -3.25 4.97 -4.05
N ALA A 169 -3.35 6.26 -4.30
CA ALA A 169 -3.59 7.22 -3.23
C ALA A 169 -4.97 6.98 -2.63
N VAL A 170 -5.05 7.05 -1.31
CA VAL A 170 -6.31 6.99 -0.58
C VAL A 170 -6.68 8.40 -0.13
N THR A 171 -7.85 8.86 -0.54
CA THR A 171 -8.36 10.17 -0.11
C THR A 171 -8.93 10.05 1.31
N ALA A 172 -8.73 11.07 2.13
CA ALA A 172 -9.39 11.14 3.44
C ALA A 172 -10.92 11.11 3.24
N GLY A 173 -11.60 10.23 3.98
CA GLY A 173 -13.04 10.10 3.90
C GLY A 173 -13.79 11.13 4.75
N PHE A 174 -15.07 11.32 4.47
CA PHE A 174 -15.94 12.11 5.34
C PHE A 174 -16.34 11.29 6.59
N PHE A 175 -16.38 11.95 7.73
CA PHE A 175 -16.81 11.32 8.98
C PHE A 175 -18.30 10.96 8.92
N LYS A 176 -18.64 9.69 9.16
CA LYS A 176 -20.01 9.17 9.19
C LYS A 176 -20.56 9.11 10.62
N GLY A 177 -19.74 8.71 11.57
CA GLY A 177 -20.14 8.50 12.95
C GLY A 177 -19.19 7.56 13.69
N ILE A 178 -19.66 7.00 14.79
CA ILE A 178 -18.89 6.05 15.62
C ILE A 178 -19.57 4.68 15.57
N ALA A 179 -18.81 3.62 15.32
CA ALA A 179 -19.32 2.26 15.29
C ALA A 179 -19.87 1.84 16.66
N ILE A 180 -21.10 1.31 16.67
CA ILE A 180 -21.76 0.82 17.88
C ILE A 180 -21.24 -0.58 18.19
N ARG A 181 -20.98 -0.86 19.46
CA ARG A 181 -20.62 -2.20 19.92
C ARG A 181 -21.76 -3.17 19.66
N ASN A 182 -21.43 -4.32 19.10
CA ASN A 182 -22.36 -5.42 18.97
C ASN A 182 -22.68 -6.02 20.36
N SER A 183 -23.93 -6.42 20.60
CA SER A 183 -24.39 -7.08 21.84
C SER A 183 -23.72 -8.43 22.09
N PHE A 184 -23.08 -9.03 21.10
CA PHE A 184 -22.36 -10.32 21.20
C PHE A 184 -20.85 -10.19 21.48
N GLY A 185 -20.35 -8.99 21.80
CA GLY A 185 -18.94 -8.74 22.06
C GLY A 185 -18.23 -8.00 20.92
N ASP A 186 -16.92 -7.83 21.06
CA ASP A 186 -16.09 -7.16 20.06
C ASP A 186 -15.85 -8.07 18.83
N ILE A 187 -16.83 -8.14 17.96
CA ILE A 187 -16.68 -8.81 16.66
C ILE A 187 -16.10 -7.79 15.70
N LYS A 188 -15.04 -8.17 15.01
CA LYS A 188 -14.47 -7.36 13.93
C LYS A 188 -15.54 -7.13 12.86
N HIS A 189 -15.70 -5.86 12.47
CA HIS A 189 -16.74 -5.45 11.52
C HIS A 189 -16.26 -5.48 10.05
N ALA A 190 -15.02 -5.85 9.80
CA ALA A 190 -14.44 -5.90 8.44
C ALA A 190 -15.26 -6.77 7.48
N GLY A 191 -15.64 -6.24 6.33
CA GLY A 191 -16.45 -6.92 5.33
C GLY A 191 -17.90 -7.19 5.74
N ARG A 192 -18.43 -6.41 6.71
CA ARG A 192 -19.79 -6.58 7.22
C ARG A 192 -20.51 -5.23 7.38
N GLU A 193 -21.83 -5.30 7.48
CA GLU A 193 -22.61 -4.16 7.91
C GLU A 193 -22.44 -3.95 9.42
N THR A 194 -22.25 -2.68 9.81
CA THR A 194 -22.17 -2.27 11.21
C THR A 194 -23.12 -1.12 11.48
N SER A 195 -23.69 -1.09 12.69
CA SER A 195 -24.47 0.06 13.14
C SER A 195 -23.55 1.18 13.56
N VAL A 196 -23.84 2.41 13.11
CA VAL A 196 -23.06 3.60 13.36
C VAL A 196 -23.89 4.63 14.10
N CYS A 197 -23.43 5.09 15.25
CA CYS A 197 -24.03 6.21 15.97
C CYS A 197 -23.69 7.52 15.24
N VAL A 198 -24.68 8.14 14.63
CA VAL A 198 -24.50 9.44 13.93
C VAL A 198 -24.84 10.62 14.85
N LYS A 199 -25.64 10.38 15.88
CA LYS A 199 -25.98 11.35 16.91
C LYS A 199 -26.27 10.64 18.23
N GLY A 200 -25.74 11.15 19.32
CA GLY A 200 -25.93 10.56 20.64
C GLY A 200 -24.65 10.60 21.47
N LYS A 201 -24.64 9.83 22.56
CA LYS A 201 -23.49 9.66 23.43
C LYS A 201 -23.00 8.23 23.35
N ILE A 202 -21.72 8.06 23.05
CA ILE A 202 -21.08 6.75 22.87
C ILE A 202 -19.70 6.74 23.52
N TRP A 203 -19.33 5.61 24.13
CA TRP A 203 -17.98 5.43 24.67
C TRP A 203 -16.97 5.17 23.56
N VAL A 204 -15.91 5.98 23.54
CA VAL A 204 -14.81 5.84 22.58
C VAL A 204 -13.50 5.58 23.30
N PRO A 205 -12.59 4.78 22.72
CA PRO A 205 -11.24 4.64 23.24
C PRO A 205 -10.49 5.97 23.03
N VAL A 206 -9.68 6.35 24.01
CA VAL A 206 -8.80 7.50 23.92
C VAL A 206 -7.37 7.07 24.19
N SER A 207 -6.41 7.66 23.47
CA SER A 207 -4.98 7.32 23.60
C SER A 207 -4.26 8.06 24.72
N GLY A 208 -4.94 8.94 25.47
CA GLY A 208 -4.34 9.74 26.54
C GLY A 208 -5.37 10.30 27.50
N SER A 209 -4.93 11.18 28.39
CA SER A 209 -5.80 11.90 29.33
C SER A 209 -6.67 12.90 28.56
N VAL A 210 -7.97 12.87 28.79
CA VAL A 210 -8.92 13.82 28.20
C VAL A 210 -9.53 14.67 29.31
N GLN A 211 -9.57 15.98 29.09
CA GLN A 211 -10.23 16.93 29.98
C GLN A 211 -11.59 17.35 29.41
N ALA A 212 -12.53 17.67 30.27
CA ALA A 212 -13.83 18.18 29.85
C ALA A 212 -13.67 19.47 29.03
N GLY A 213 -14.33 19.52 27.87
CA GLY A 213 -14.27 20.64 26.94
C GLY A 213 -13.16 20.58 25.88
N GLN A 214 -12.34 19.54 25.87
CA GLN A 214 -11.39 19.31 24.78
C GLN A 214 -12.11 18.88 23.49
N THR A 215 -11.64 19.40 22.35
CA THR A 215 -12.10 18.96 21.04
C THR A 215 -11.43 17.63 20.68
N ALA A 216 -12.21 16.66 20.23
CA ALA A 216 -11.68 15.42 19.67
C ALA A 216 -11.24 15.66 18.21
N TYR A 217 -10.05 15.18 17.85
CA TYR A 217 -9.48 15.22 16.51
C TYR A 217 -9.27 13.82 15.97
#